data_c6ecc36993bf355fae719d73aba282ae
#
_entry.id   c6ecc36993bf355fae719d73aba282ae
#
_cell.length_a   1.000
_cell.length_b   1.000
_cell.length_c   1.000
_cell.angle_alpha   90.00
_cell.angle_beta   90.00
_cell.angle_gamma   90.00
#
_symmetry.space_group_name_H-M   'P 1'
#
loop_
_entity.id
_entity.type
_entity.pdbx_description
1 polymer ?
#
loop_
_entity_poly.entity_id
_entity_poly.type
_entity_poly.pdbx_seq_one_letter_code
_entity_poly.pdbx_strand_id
1 'polypeptide(L)'
;GASVVNALSEWLEIDNYHGTKHCTERFERGKVARPFYEDENTTGRHGVYVRFKPDPTIFTDTTEFKYDILLNRMREQAFLNAGVRIVLRDLRTDPVTEDDLCYEGGIISYVEYLNAGRTALTPDVIYMKGQKGDSIAEVAMQYNDGYNATVVSFANNMATIDGGTHEEGFRAALLRSVNKYARAKGFLKDSDPNLTQSDVLEGLCAIISVKLTDAQFESQTKAKLGNSDVRTLVSGIVSDKLDEYFEEHPAETKVILEKT
;
A
#
# COMPACT_ATOMS: atom_id res chain seq x y z
N GLY A 1 -10.24 -13.80 -6.49
CA GLY A 1 -9.04 -13.64 -7.34
C GLY A 1 -8.66 -14.93 -8.04
N ALA A 2 -8.26 -15.98 -7.31
CA ALA A 2 -7.78 -17.25 -7.90
C ALA A 2 -8.79 -17.91 -8.85
N SER A 3 -10.06 -17.90 -8.51
CA SER A 3 -11.13 -18.46 -9.37
C SER A 3 -11.28 -17.69 -10.69
N VAL A 4 -11.09 -16.37 -10.65
CA VAL A 4 -11.12 -15.53 -11.86
C VAL A 4 -9.91 -15.82 -12.74
N VAL A 5 -8.72 -15.91 -12.17
CA VAL A 5 -7.50 -16.28 -12.91
C VAL A 5 -7.67 -17.64 -13.58
N ASN A 6 -8.25 -18.63 -12.87
CA ASN A 6 -8.55 -19.94 -13.43
C ASN A 6 -9.51 -19.85 -14.62
N ALA A 7 -10.62 -19.15 -14.48
CA ALA A 7 -11.60 -18.98 -15.55
C ALA A 7 -11.05 -18.28 -16.80
N LEU A 8 -10.08 -17.37 -16.62
CA LEU A 8 -9.45 -16.60 -17.69
C LEU A 8 -8.16 -17.23 -18.24
N SER A 9 -7.84 -18.43 -17.81
CA SER A 9 -6.62 -19.14 -18.23
C SER A 9 -6.95 -20.28 -19.21
N GLU A 10 -6.10 -20.42 -20.22
CA GLU A 10 -6.12 -21.59 -21.11
C GLU A 10 -5.93 -22.87 -20.29
N TRP A 11 -4.98 -22.83 -19.35
CA TRP A 11 -4.81 -23.85 -18.32
C TRP A 11 -4.26 -23.25 -17.03
N LEU A 12 -4.54 -23.89 -15.90
CA LEU A 12 -4.00 -23.58 -14.58
C LEU A 12 -3.69 -24.87 -13.85
N GLU A 13 -2.51 -24.96 -13.25
CA GLU A 13 -2.07 -26.08 -12.42
C GLU A 13 -1.71 -25.59 -11.01
N ILE A 14 -2.10 -26.39 -10.03
CA ILE A 14 -1.77 -26.17 -8.62
C ILE A 14 -1.05 -27.40 -8.10
N ASP A 15 0.10 -27.16 -7.45
CA ASP A 15 0.81 -28.13 -6.63
C ASP A 15 0.95 -27.58 -5.22
N ASN A 16 0.45 -28.28 -4.23
CA ASN A 16 0.55 -27.94 -2.82
C ASN A 16 1.37 -28.99 -2.06
N TYR A 17 2.47 -28.56 -1.47
CA TYR A 17 3.36 -29.39 -0.65
C TYR A 17 3.20 -28.99 0.82
N HIS A 18 2.64 -29.87 1.63
CA HIS A 18 2.46 -29.65 3.06
C HIS A 18 2.81 -30.89 3.87
N GLY A 19 3.87 -30.78 4.68
CA GLY A 19 4.37 -31.92 5.46
C GLY A 19 4.70 -33.11 4.56
N THR A 20 4.08 -34.25 4.82
CA THR A 20 4.27 -35.50 4.08
C THR A 20 3.38 -35.63 2.86
N LYS A 21 2.53 -34.62 2.57
CA LYS A 21 1.54 -34.66 1.51
C LYS A 21 1.89 -33.75 0.35
N HIS A 22 1.62 -34.22 -0.86
CA HIS A 22 1.60 -33.46 -2.08
C HIS A 22 0.22 -33.59 -2.74
N CYS A 23 -0.42 -32.44 -3.01
CA CYS A 23 -1.70 -32.39 -3.68
C CYS A 23 -1.56 -31.66 -5.00
N THR A 24 -2.20 -32.15 -6.04
CA THR A 24 -2.15 -31.51 -7.38
C THR A 24 -3.51 -31.53 -8.06
N GLU A 25 -3.78 -30.51 -8.86
CA GLU A 25 -4.98 -30.40 -9.69
C GLU A 25 -4.67 -29.53 -10.92
N ARG A 26 -5.34 -29.83 -12.06
CA ARG A 26 -5.22 -29.06 -13.30
C ARG A 26 -6.59 -28.71 -13.84
N PHE A 27 -6.69 -27.47 -14.30
CA PHE A 27 -7.87 -26.92 -14.95
C PHE A 27 -7.53 -26.48 -16.37
N GLU A 28 -8.54 -26.53 -17.25
CA GLU A 28 -8.49 -25.95 -18.59
C GLU A 28 -9.75 -25.10 -18.79
N ARG A 29 -9.55 -23.80 -19.03
CA ARG A 29 -10.64 -22.80 -19.13
C ARG A 29 -11.63 -22.89 -17.98
N GLY A 30 -11.11 -23.00 -16.76
CA GLY A 30 -11.89 -23.08 -15.53
C GLY A 30 -12.56 -24.42 -15.24
N LYS A 31 -12.39 -25.41 -16.11
CA LYS A 31 -12.95 -26.76 -15.91
C LYS A 31 -11.88 -27.73 -15.48
N VAL A 32 -12.24 -28.67 -14.59
CA VAL A 32 -11.32 -29.72 -14.14
C VAL A 32 -10.88 -30.57 -15.32
N ALA A 33 -9.58 -30.55 -15.64
CA ALA A 33 -8.97 -31.37 -16.67
C ALA A 33 -8.27 -32.60 -16.07
N ARG A 34 -7.56 -32.42 -14.97
CA ARG A 34 -7.03 -33.50 -14.13
C ARG A 34 -7.55 -33.25 -12.71
N PRO A 35 -8.36 -34.20 -12.16
CA PRO A 35 -8.97 -34.03 -10.84
C PRO A 35 -7.90 -33.98 -9.73
N PHE A 36 -8.32 -33.49 -8.58
CA PHE A 36 -7.53 -33.50 -7.36
C PHE A 36 -6.94 -34.90 -7.10
N TYR A 37 -5.62 -34.89 -6.86
CA TYR A 37 -4.85 -36.08 -6.53
C TYR A 37 -3.92 -35.79 -5.35
N GLU A 38 -3.84 -36.72 -4.41
CA GLU A 38 -2.96 -36.63 -3.25
C GLU A 38 -2.00 -37.83 -3.27
N ASP A 39 -0.72 -37.56 -3.08
CA ASP A 39 0.33 -38.53 -2.89
C ASP A 39 1.30 -38.15 -1.78
N GLU A 40 2.37 -38.92 -1.59
CA GLU A 40 3.40 -38.67 -0.62
C GLU A 40 4.36 -37.58 -1.12
N ASN A 41 4.67 -36.61 -0.26
CA ASN A 41 5.70 -35.60 -0.52
C ASN A 41 7.11 -36.17 -0.20
N THR A 42 7.79 -36.67 -1.22
CA THR A 42 9.15 -37.20 -1.13
C THR A 42 10.21 -36.14 -1.44
N THR A 43 9.82 -34.91 -1.79
CA THR A 43 10.70 -33.86 -2.31
C THR A 43 11.29 -32.96 -1.23
N GLY A 44 10.74 -32.95 -0.02
CA GLY A 44 11.04 -31.99 1.03
C GLY A 44 10.56 -30.55 0.73
N ARG A 45 9.84 -30.33 -0.37
CA ARG A 45 9.26 -29.02 -0.70
C ARG A 45 8.16 -28.65 0.29
N HIS A 46 7.97 -27.34 0.45
CA HIS A 46 6.87 -26.79 1.23
C HIS A 46 6.30 -25.56 0.50
N GLY A 47 4.98 -25.42 0.50
CA GLY A 47 4.31 -24.27 -0.08
C GLY A 47 3.40 -24.63 -1.26
N VAL A 48 2.83 -23.61 -1.87
CA VAL A 48 1.91 -23.72 -3.01
C VAL A 48 2.59 -23.20 -4.26
N TYR A 49 2.50 -23.97 -5.34
CA TYR A 49 2.96 -23.61 -6.67
C TYR A 49 1.75 -23.47 -7.58
N VAL A 50 1.55 -22.30 -8.15
CA VAL A 50 0.48 -22.02 -9.10
C VAL A 50 1.11 -21.65 -10.44
N ARG A 51 0.75 -22.36 -11.50
CA ARG A 51 1.17 -22.08 -12.87
C ARG A 51 -0.06 -21.88 -13.73
N PHE A 52 -0.05 -20.87 -14.56
CA PHE A 52 -1.17 -20.61 -15.46
C PHE A 52 -0.71 -19.94 -16.75
N LYS A 53 -1.53 -20.08 -17.77
CA LYS A 53 -1.35 -19.43 -19.06
C LYS A 53 -2.61 -18.64 -19.42
N PRO A 54 -2.53 -17.34 -19.65
CA PRO A 54 -3.67 -16.54 -20.08
C PRO A 54 -4.31 -17.11 -21.36
N ASP A 55 -5.63 -17.12 -21.43
CA ASP A 55 -6.37 -17.63 -22.58
C ASP A 55 -6.36 -16.59 -23.72
N PRO A 56 -5.72 -16.88 -24.87
CA PRO A 56 -5.66 -15.94 -26.00
C PRO A 56 -7.00 -15.73 -26.69
N THR A 57 -8.00 -16.56 -26.42
CA THR A 57 -9.37 -16.38 -26.94
C THR A 57 -10.13 -15.31 -26.15
N ILE A 58 -9.69 -15.00 -24.93
CA ILE A 58 -10.24 -13.97 -24.07
C ILE A 58 -9.38 -12.69 -24.17
N PHE A 59 -8.07 -12.84 -24.03
CA PHE A 59 -7.10 -11.75 -24.14
C PHE A 59 -6.62 -11.62 -25.59
N THR A 60 -7.47 -11.03 -26.43
CA THR A 60 -7.26 -10.98 -27.89
C THR A 60 -6.19 -9.98 -28.30
N ASP A 61 -5.96 -8.93 -27.51
CA ASP A 61 -4.96 -7.89 -27.83
C ASP A 61 -3.53 -8.37 -27.52
N THR A 62 -3.33 -8.97 -26.36
CA THR A 62 -2.04 -9.53 -25.95
C THR A 62 -2.20 -10.47 -24.76
N THR A 63 -1.35 -11.51 -24.71
CA THR A 63 -1.14 -12.37 -23.53
C THR A 63 0.24 -12.15 -22.91
N GLU A 64 0.98 -11.16 -23.41
CA GLU A 64 2.34 -10.86 -22.96
C GLU A 64 2.32 -10.02 -21.68
N PHE A 65 2.96 -10.52 -20.62
CA PHE A 65 3.18 -9.78 -19.39
C PHE A 65 4.30 -8.75 -19.56
N LYS A 66 4.05 -7.53 -19.05
CA LYS A 66 5.06 -6.46 -19.00
C LYS A 66 5.75 -6.48 -17.63
N TYR A 67 7.07 -6.69 -17.65
CA TYR A 67 7.86 -6.82 -16.43
C TYR A 67 7.73 -5.62 -15.51
N ASP A 68 7.84 -4.39 -16.03
CA ASP A 68 7.80 -3.17 -15.24
C ASP A 68 6.45 -2.97 -14.51
N ILE A 69 5.34 -3.36 -15.15
CA ILE A 69 4.02 -3.27 -14.54
C ILE A 69 3.92 -4.24 -13.36
N LEU A 70 4.39 -5.48 -13.54
CA LEU A 70 4.42 -6.48 -12.47
C LEU A 70 5.37 -6.06 -11.34
N LEU A 71 6.56 -5.56 -11.68
CA LEU A 71 7.55 -5.10 -10.72
C LEU A 71 7.00 -3.98 -9.83
N ASN A 72 6.36 -2.98 -10.41
CA ASN A 72 5.76 -1.89 -9.66
C ASN A 72 4.69 -2.39 -8.69
N ARG A 73 3.82 -3.31 -9.13
CA ARG A 73 2.79 -3.89 -8.27
C ARG A 73 3.37 -4.78 -7.17
N MET A 74 4.39 -5.58 -7.46
CA MET A 74 5.07 -6.42 -6.48
C MET A 74 5.81 -5.58 -5.44
N ARG A 75 6.47 -4.50 -5.87
CA ARG A 75 7.14 -3.55 -4.96
C ARG A 75 6.14 -2.89 -4.00
N GLU A 76 5.00 -2.44 -4.51
CA GLU A 76 3.92 -1.90 -3.70
C GLU A 76 3.44 -2.91 -2.64
N GLN A 77 3.22 -4.17 -3.02
CA GLN A 77 2.84 -5.23 -2.09
C GLN A 77 3.92 -5.52 -1.04
N ALA A 78 5.19 -5.48 -1.42
CA ALA A 78 6.30 -5.68 -0.49
C ALA A 78 6.40 -4.53 0.54
N PHE A 79 6.17 -3.29 0.14
CA PHE A 79 6.10 -2.15 1.05
C PHE A 79 4.90 -2.21 2.01
N LEU A 80 3.74 -2.63 1.52
CA LEU A 80 2.51 -2.70 2.32
C LEU A 80 2.52 -3.85 3.34
N ASN A 81 3.41 -4.83 3.17
CA ASN A 81 3.52 -6.01 4.01
C ASN A 81 4.98 -6.18 4.47
N ALA A 82 5.34 -5.43 5.52
CA ALA A 82 6.70 -5.43 6.06
C ALA A 82 7.25 -6.84 6.30
N GLY A 83 8.47 -7.11 5.84
CA GLY A 83 9.15 -8.39 6.00
C GLY A 83 8.73 -9.49 5.00
N VAL A 84 7.71 -9.25 4.17
CA VAL A 84 7.35 -10.19 3.09
C VAL A 84 8.34 -10.05 1.94
N ARG A 85 8.98 -11.16 1.56
CA ARG A 85 9.91 -11.22 0.44
C ARG A 85 9.17 -11.64 -0.84
N ILE A 86 9.32 -10.86 -1.89
CA ILE A 86 8.75 -11.11 -3.22
C ILE A 86 9.89 -11.12 -4.23
N VAL A 87 10.05 -12.22 -4.95
CA VAL A 87 11.05 -12.34 -6.03
C VAL A 87 10.32 -12.42 -7.36
N LEU A 88 10.63 -11.50 -8.26
CA LEU A 88 10.13 -11.47 -9.63
C LEU A 88 11.26 -11.83 -10.59
N ARG A 89 11.01 -12.81 -11.48
CA ARG A 89 11.96 -13.24 -12.52
C ARG A 89 11.32 -13.23 -13.89
N ASP A 90 12.02 -12.64 -14.84
CA ASP A 90 11.69 -12.77 -16.27
C ASP A 90 12.64 -13.78 -16.94
N LEU A 91 12.11 -14.95 -17.23
CA LEU A 91 12.87 -16.03 -17.85
C LEU A 91 12.99 -15.91 -19.37
N ARG A 92 12.37 -14.86 -19.97
CA ARG A 92 12.43 -14.59 -21.41
C ARG A 92 13.73 -13.88 -21.81
N THR A 93 14.44 -13.29 -20.83
CA THR A 93 15.70 -12.57 -21.06
C THR A 93 16.92 -13.44 -20.74
N ASP A 94 18.03 -13.17 -21.43
CA ASP A 94 19.32 -13.80 -21.16
C ASP A 94 20.40 -12.69 -21.02
N PRO A 95 20.97 -12.48 -19.82
CA PRO A 95 20.68 -13.19 -18.57
C PRO A 95 19.27 -12.91 -18.05
N VAL A 96 18.77 -13.81 -17.17
CA VAL A 96 17.45 -13.65 -16.51
C VAL A 96 17.38 -12.32 -15.77
N THR A 97 16.33 -11.56 -16.00
CA THR A 97 16.04 -10.35 -15.24
C THR A 97 15.37 -10.73 -13.91
N GLU A 98 15.91 -10.26 -12.80
CA GLU A 98 15.39 -10.59 -11.47
C GLU A 98 15.38 -9.37 -10.56
N ASP A 99 14.31 -9.20 -9.81
CA ASP A 99 14.19 -8.28 -8.69
C ASP A 99 13.78 -9.06 -7.43
N ASP A 100 14.48 -8.79 -6.33
CA ASP A 100 14.26 -9.38 -5.01
C ASP A 100 13.85 -8.28 -4.03
N LEU A 101 12.58 -8.29 -3.65
CA LEU A 101 11.93 -7.20 -2.92
C LEU A 101 11.59 -7.67 -1.50
N CYS A 102 12.15 -6.99 -0.49
CA CYS A 102 11.78 -7.17 0.90
C CYS A 102 12.05 -5.87 1.66
N TYR A 103 11.05 -5.32 2.32
CA TYR A 103 11.15 -4.05 3.04
C TYR A 103 10.70 -4.22 4.49
N GLU A 104 11.66 -4.35 5.41
CA GLU A 104 11.38 -4.47 6.84
C GLU A 104 10.74 -3.20 7.43
N GLY A 105 11.04 -2.04 6.87
CA GLY A 105 10.47 -0.76 7.27
C GLY A 105 9.03 -0.52 6.77
N GLY A 106 8.48 -1.39 5.95
CA GLY A 106 7.10 -1.29 5.47
C GLY A 106 6.80 0.03 4.77
N ILE A 107 5.73 0.71 5.17
CA ILE A 107 5.33 1.99 4.56
C ILE A 107 6.28 3.15 4.87
N ILE A 108 7.11 3.07 5.90
CA ILE A 108 8.21 4.02 6.14
C ILE A 108 9.19 3.96 4.96
N SER A 109 9.65 2.76 4.61
CA SER A 109 10.51 2.54 3.45
C SER A 109 9.84 2.96 2.13
N TYR A 110 8.52 2.85 2.05
CA TYR A 110 7.77 3.30 0.88
C TYR A 110 7.81 4.84 0.72
N VAL A 111 7.64 5.58 1.81
CA VAL A 111 7.81 7.05 1.78
C VAL A 111 9.23 7.44 1.39
N GLU A 112 10.25 6.79 1.95
CA GLU A 112 11.65 7.01 1.58
C GLU A 112 11.89 6.74 0.08
N TYR A 113 11.33 5.67 -0.44
CA TYR A 113 11.39 5.32 -1.87
C TYR A 113 10.73 6.39 -2.75
N LEU A 114 9.54 6.88 -2.38
CA LEU A 114 8.83 7.92 -3.14
C LEU A 114 9.52 9.29 -3.04
N ASN A 115 10.24 9.55 -1.96
CA ASN A 115 11.04 10.76 -1.79
C ASN A 115 12.45 10.67 -2.42
N ALA A 116 12.82 9.53 -2.99
CA ALA A 116 14.11 9.35 -3.62
C ALA A 116 14.33 10.41 -4.73
N GLY A 117 15.46 11.09 -4.69
CA GLY A 117 15.78 12.19 -5.59
C GLY A 117 15.22 13.56 -5.19
N ARG A 118 14.57 13.66 -4.05
CA ARG A 118 14.14 14.92 -3.43
C ARG A 118 14.84 15.11 -2.09
N THR A 119 14.90 16.36 -1.61
CA THR A 119 15.49 16.67 -0.29
C THR A 119 14.40 16.60 0.77
N ALA A 120 14.49 15.65 1.68
CA ALA A 120 13.60 15.56 2.83
C ALA A 120 13.86 16.72 3.79
N LEU A 121 12.81 17.34 4.34
CA LEU A 121 12.91 18.46 5.28
C LEU A 121 13.18 18.00 6.72
N THR A 122 12.89 16.75 7.03
CA THR A 122 13.16 16.14 8.33
C THR A 122 13.99 14.86 8.14
N PRO A 123 14.85 14.50 9.13
CA PRO A 123 15.70 13.31 9.00
C PRO A 123 14.90 12.01 8.97
N ASP A 124 13.79 11.97 9.71
CA ASP A 124 12.97 10.76 9.88
C ASP A 124 11.58 10.91 9.26
N VAL A 125 11.04 9.80 8.80
CA VAL A 125 9.63 9.67 8.38
C VAL A 125 8.76 9.66 9.63
N ILE A 126 7.71 10.46 9.64
CA ILE A 126 6.71 10.45 10.71
C ILE A 126 5.81 9.24 10.49
N TYR A 127 5.79 8.33 11.46
CA TYR A 127 5.02 7.09 11.39
C TYR A 127 3.98 7.03 12.50
N MET A 128 2.77 6.66 12.13
CA MET A 128 1.60 6.58 13.00
C MET A 128 0.90 5.25 12.78
N LYS A 129 0.52 4.58 13.86
CA LYS A 129 -0.25 3.34 13.81
C LYS A 129 -1.27 3.32 14.93
N GLY A 130 -2.44 2.79 14.63
CA GLY A 130 -3.48 2.55 15.62
C GLY A 130 -4.42 1.44 15.19
N GLN A 131 -5.20 0.97 16.17
CA GLN A 131 -6.14 -0.12 16.00
C GLN A 131 -7.42 0.16 16.78
N LYS A 132 -8.55 -0.20 16.18
CA LYS A 132 -9.86 -0.21 16.85
C LYS A 132 -10.59 -1.48 16.44
N GLY A 133 -10.81 -2.38 17.42
CA GLY A 133 -11.28 -3.73 17.10
C GLY A 133 -10.29 -4.44 16.17
N ASP A 134 -10.79 -4.98 15.08
CA ASP A 134 -9.98 -5.66 14.06
C ASP A 134 -9.48 -4.71 12.95
N SER A 135 -9.86 -3.44 13.00
CA SER A 135 -9.44 -2.43 12.03
C SER A 135 -8.10 -1.83 12.43
N ILE A 136 -7.13 -1.86 11.53
CA ILE A 136 -5.78 -1.32 11.72
C ILE A 136 -5.57 -0.19 10.73
N ALA A 137 -5.01 0.93 11.18
CA ALA A 137 -4.59 2.02 10.31
C ALA A 137 -3.12 2.37 10.56
N GLU A 138 -2.40 2.57 9.48
CA GLU A 138 -1.01 3.01 9.47
C GLU A 138 -0.89 4.21 8.53
N VAL A 139 -0.11 5.20 8.96
CA VAL A 139 0.23 6.37 8.15
C VAL A 139 1.73 6.61 8.27
N ALA A 140 2.38 6.83 7.14
CA ALA A 140 3.76 7.32 7.10
C ALA A 140 3.80 8.57 6.25
N MET A 141 4.50 9.61 6.71
CA MET A 141 4.59 10.88 6.00
C MET A 141 5.94 11.57 6.21
N GLN A 142 6.35 12.32 5.20
CA GLN A 142 7.54 13.18 5.26
C GLN A 142 7.38 14.31 4.27
N TYR A 143 7.78 15.51 4.66
CA TYR A 143 7.86 16.66 3.75
C TYR A 143 9.19 16.68 3.00
N ASN A 144 9.16 17.18 1.77
CA ASN A 144 10.33 17.43 0.93
C ASN A 144 10.34 18.88 0.43
N ASP A 145 11.41 19.26 -0.23
CA ASP A 145 11.62 20.60 -0.78
C ASP A 145 10.82 20.92 -2.05
N GLY A 146 10.03 19.96 -2.56
CA GLY A 146 9.18 20.14 -3.73
C GLY A 146 7.88 20.89 -3.42
N TYR A 147 7.09 21.11 -4.47
CA TYR A 147 5.80 21.82 -4.38
C TYR A 147 4.59 20.89 -4.52
N ASN A 148 4.80 19.69 -5.03
CA ASN A 148 3.72 18.74 -5.28
C ASN A 148 3.49 17.82 -4.08
N ALA A 149 2.23 17.56 -3.79
CA ALA A 149 1.83 16.51 -2.85
C ALA A 149 1.84 15.14 -3.54
N THR A 150 2.32 14.14 -2.83
CA THR A 150 2.17 12.72 -3.19
C THR A 150 1.48 12.02 -2.03
N VAL A 151 0.17 11.85 -2.16
CA VAL A 151 -0.64 11.14 -1.14
C VAL A 151 -1.21 9.89 -1.79
N VAL A 152 -0.83 8.73 -1.28
CA VAL A 152 -1.27 7.43 -1.79
C VAL A 152 -1.97 6.67 -0.67
N SER A 153 -3.16 6.17 -0.95
CA SER A 153 -3.98 5.47 0.03
C SER A 153 -4.34 4.06 -0.41
N PHE A 154 -4.42 3.16 0.58
CA PHE A 154 -4.69 1.74 0.40
C PHE A 154 -5.74 1.26 1.39
N ALA A 155 -6.58 0.35 0.96
CA ALA A 155 -7.49 -0.42 1.80
C ALA A 155 -7.34 -1.91 1.47
N ASN A 156 -7.00 -2.73 2.49
CA ASN A 156 -6.71 -4.16 2.31
C ASN A 156 -5.72 -4.44 1.17
N ASN A 157 -4.61 -3.69 1.13
CA ASN A 157 -3.54 -3.76 0.13
C ASN A 157 -3.98 -3.40 -1.31
N MET A 158 -5.17 -2.83 -1.48
CA MET A 158 -5.67 -2.32 -2.76
C MET A 158 -5.48 -0.80 -2.82
N ALA A 159 -4.89 -0.31 -3.88
CA ALA A 159 -4.75 1.12 -4.11
C ALA A 159 -6.13 1.78 -4.30
N THR A 160 -6.46 2.73 -3.46
CA THR A 160 -7.70 3.51 -3.54
C THR A 160 -7.42 4.81 -4.32
N ILE A 161 -7.37 4.70 -5.63
CA ILE A 161 -6.94 5.79 -6.53
C ILE A 161 -7.85 7.03 -6.47
N ASP A 162 -9.13 6.85 -6.10
CA ASP A 162 -10.10 7.92 -5.89
C ASP A 162 -10.21 8.32 -4.41
N GLY A 163 -9.28 7.85 -3.56
CA GLY A 163 -9.25 8.15 -2.14
C GLY A 163 -10.33 7.43 -1.34
N GLY A 164 -10.96 8.15 -0.44
CA GLY A 164 -12.03 7.66 0.42
C GLY A 164 -11.91 8.16 1.86
N THR A 165 -12.67 7.55 2.75
CA THR A 165 -12.82 8.01 4.15
C THR A 165 -11.52 8.00 4.95
N HIS A 166 -10.59 7.07 4.68
CA HIS A 166 -9.26 7.02 5.32
C HIS A 166 -8.39 8.21 4.92
N GLU A 167 -8.36 8.55 3.64
CA GLU A 167 -7.63 9.72 3.13
C GLU A 167 -8.27 11.03 3.60
N GLU A 168 -9.59 11.12 3.58
CA GLU A 168 -10.33 12.29 4.09
C GLU A 168 -10.05 12.52 5.59
N GLY A 169 -10.05 11.46 6.39
CA GLY A 169 -9.69 11.51 7.80
C GLY A 169 -8.27 12.00 8.05
N PHE A 170 -7.31 11.50 7.25
CA PHE A 170 -5.93 11.97 7.28
C PHE A 170 -5.80 13.46 6.95
N ARG A 171 -6.38 13.90 5.84
CA ARG A 171 -6.30 15.30 5.39
C ARG A 171 -6.92 16.27 6.39
N ALA A 172 -8.07 15.92 6.95
CA ALA A 172 -8.76 16.75 7.95
C ALA A 172 -7.96 16.86 9.25
N ALA A 173 -7.38 15.75 9.73
CA ALA A 173 -6.56 15.72 10.93
C ALA A 173 -5.25 16.50 10.75
N LEU A 174 -4.57 16.32 9.62
CA LEU A 174 -3.35 17.05 9.29
C LEU A 174 -3.59 18.57 9.33
N LEU A 175 -4.60 19.03 8.60
CA LEU A 175 -4.95 20.46 8.55
C LEU A 175 -5.24 21.03 9.95
N ARG A 176 -6.03 20.30 10.75
CA ARG A 176 -6.39 20.72 12.10
C ARG A 176 -5.18 20.78 13.03
N SER A 177 -4.33 19.74 13.04
CA SER A 177 -3.16 19.65 13.92
C SER A 177 -2.11 20.71 13.57
N VAL A 178 -1.85 20.95 12.29
CA VAL A 178 -0.92 21.99 11.84
C VAL A 178 -1.40 23.39 12.24
N ASN A 179 -2.65 23.74 11.96
CA ASN A 179 -3.22 25.03 12.34
C ASN A 179 -3.22 25.23 13.88
N LYS A 180 -3.60 24.19 14.63
CA LYS A 180 -3.61 24.23 16.10
C LYS A 180 -2.22 24.54 16.65
N TYR A 181 -1.20 23.84 16.19
CA TYR A 181 0.19 24.03 16.63
C TYR A 181 0.72 25.41 16.19
N ALA A 182 0.49 25.80 14.94
CA ALA A 182 0.96 27.08 14.41
C ALA A 182 0.42 28.28 15.22
N ARG A 183 -0.85 28.22 15.62
CA ARG A 183 -1.46 29.25 16.49
C ARG A 183 -0.91 29.20 17.91
N ALA A 184 -0.83 28.01 18.50
CA ALA A 184 -0.37 27.85 19.88
C ALA A 184 1.08 28.31 20.09
N LYS A 185 1.93 28.18 19.06
CA LYS A 185 3.34 28.57 19.10
C LYS A 185 3.63 29.93 18.46
N GLY A 186 2.59 30.64 17.99
CA GLY A 186 2.70 32.01 17.46
C GLY A 186 3.24 32.13 16.02
N PHE A 187 3.28 31.03 15.26
CA PHE A 187 3.57 31.09 13.82
C PHE A 187 2.43 31.75 13.04
N LEU A 188 1.19 31.57 13.51
CA LEU A 188 0.02 32.32 13.05
C LEU A 188 -0.49 33.22 14.18
N LYS A 189 -0.70 34.50 13.87
CA LYS A 189 -1.32 35.46 14.80
C LYS A 189 -2.85 35.32 14.76
N ASP A 190 -3.53 35.86 15.75
CA ASP A 190 -5.01 35.82 15.81
C ASP A 190 -5.69 36.47 14.60
N SER A 191 -5.02 37.46 14.00
CA SER A 191 -5.49 38.13 12.78
C SER A 191 -5.22 37.38 11.47
N ASP A 192 -4.35 36.39 11.49
CA ASP A 192 -3.96 35.66 10.28
C ASP A 192 -5.03 34.63 9.92
N PRO A 193 -5.28 34.39 8.63
CA PRO A 193 -6.15 33.29 8.23
C PRO A 193 -5.51 31.94 8.59
N ASN A 194 -6.35 30.89 8.70
CA ASN A 194 -5.84 29.55 8.81
C ASN A 194 -5.15 29.10 7.53
N LEU A 195 -4.15 28.24 7.67
CA LEU A 195 -3.60 27.51 6.55
C LEU A 195 -4.70 26.65 5.89
N THR A 196 -4.64 26.59 4.57
CA THR A 196 -5.57 25.79 3.76
C THR A 196 -5.08 24.38 3.55
N GLN A 197 -5.93 23.53 2.98
CA GLN A 197 -5.53 22.15 2.64
C GLN A 197 -4.36 22.11 1.64
N SER A 198 -4.33 23.03 0.68
CA SER A 198 -3.22 23.11 -0.29
C SER A 198 -1.90 23.52 0.36
N ASP A 199 -1.94 24.40 1.35
CA ASP A 199 -0.74 24.83 2.06
C ASP A 199 -0.10 23.65 2.81
N VAL A 200 -0.89 22.93 3.61
CA VAL A 200 -0.37 21.81 4.42
C VAL A 200 0.00 20.57 3.60
N LEU A 201 -0.43 20.47 2.35
CA LEU A 201 -0.06 19.38 1.45
C LEU A 201 1.16 19.68 0.60
N GLU A 202 1.59 20.94 0.50
CA GLU A 202 2.73 21.31 -0.34
C GLU A 202 4.02 20.59 0.10
N GLY A 203 4.59 19.82 -0.83
CA GLY A 203 5.81 19.04 -0.57
C GLY A 203 5.59 17.79 0.31
N LEU A 204 4.36 17.44 0.63
CA LEU A 204 4.06 16.25 1.44
C LEU A 204 4.13 14.98 0.60
N CYS A 205 4.83 13.97 1.12
CA CYS A 205 4.74 12.58 0.70
C CYS A 205 4.10 11.78 1.84
N ALA A 206 2.97 11.15 1.60
CA ALA A 206 2.25 10.38 2.61
C ALA A 206 1.64 9.10 2.04
N ILE A 207 1.71 8.03 2.84
CA ILE A 207 1.06 6.75 2.60
C ILE A 207 0.06 6.50 3.72
N ILE A 208 -1.18 6.18 3.36
CA ILE A 208 -2.23 5.78 4.27
C ILE A 208 -2.63 4.34 3.94
N SER A 209 -2.52 3.43 4.89
CA SER A 209 -2.88 2.03 4.72
C SER A 209 -3.83 1.59 5.82
N VAL A 210 -5.00 1.09 5.45
CA VAL A 210 -5.96 0.51 6.39
C VAL A 210 -6.20 -0.95 6.07
N LYS A 211 -6.33 -1.76 7.12
CA LYS A 211 -6.69 -3.18 7.04
C LYS A 211 -7.99 -3.37 7.82
N LEU A 212 -9.02 -3.82 7.10
CA LEU A 212 -10.39 -3.90 7.57
C LEU A 212 -10.94 -5.29 7.34
N THR A 213 -11.73 -5.82 8.27
CA THR A 213 -12.46 -7.08 8.11
C THR A 213 -13.60 -6.94 7.09
N ASP A 214 -14.26 -5.80 7.06
CA ASP A 214 -15.37 -5.50 6.16
C ASP A 214 -15.15 -4.15 5.47
N ALA A 215 -14.34 -4.16 4.41
CA ALA A 215 -14.10 -2.97 3.60
C ALA A 215 -15.29 -2.72 2.67
N GLN A 216 -15.88 -1.52 2.78
CA GLN A 216 -16.99 -1.05 1.94
C GLN A 216 -16.44 -0.07 0.91
N PHE A 217 -16.56 -0.41 -0.36
CA PHE A 217 -16.15 0.45 -1.46
C PHE A 217 -17.36 1.03 -2.18
N GLU A 218 -17.23 2.23 -2.73
CA GLU A 218 -18.32 2.89 -3.48
C GLU A 218 -18.62 2.17 -4.82
N SER A 219 -17.66 1.42 -5.36
CA SER A 219 -17.83 0.70 -6.63
C SER A 219 -17.07 -0.62 -6.67
N GLN A 220 -17.38 -1.45 -7.67
CA GLN A 220 -16.69 -2.73 -7.92
C GLN A 220 -15.20 -2.56 -8.24
N THR A 221 -14.77 -1.41 -8.73
CA THR A 221 -13.36 -1.11 -8.99
C THR A 221 -12.53 -0.98 -7.72
N LYS A 222 -13.17 -0.84 -6.55
CA LYS A 222 -12.52 -0.66 -5.23
C LYS A 222 -11.60 0.55 -5.17
N ALA A 223 -11.88 1.54 -6.01
CA ALA A 223 -11.06 2.74 -6.13
C ALA A 223 -11.29 3.75 -5.02
N LYS A 224 -12.44 3.68 -4.33
CA LYS A 224 -12.80 4.61 -3.26
C LYS A 224 -13.42 3.90 -2.07
N LEU A 225 -12.82 4.10 -0.89
CA LEU A 225 -13.29 3.52 0.37
C LEU A 225 -14.43 4.36 0.96
N GLY A 226 -15.51 3.69 1.40
CA GLY A 226 -16.72 4.33 1.91
C GLY A 226 -16.99 4.19 3.41
N ASN A 227 -16.23 3.37 4.14
CA ASN A 227 -16.45 3.14 5.58
C ASN A 227 -16.37 4.42 6.42
N SER A 228 -17.47 4.89 6.99
CA SER A 228 -17.53 6.13 7.78
C SER A 228 -16.73 6.08 9.09
N ASP A 229 -16.69 4.93 9.73
CA ASP A 229 -15.93 4.67 10.97
C ASP A 229 -14.42 4.76 10.76
N VAL A 230 -13.94 4.45 9.59
CA VAL A 230 -12.52 4.54 9.21
C VAL A 230 -12.05 6.00 9.17
N ARG A 231 -12.91 6.95 8.73
CA ARG A 231 -12.59 8.38 8.79
C ARG A 231 -12.26 8.81 10.23
N THR A 232 -13.09 8.42 11.19
CA THR A 232 -12.89 8.74 12.61
C THR A 232 -11.63 8.06 13.17
N LEU A 233 -11.41 6.79 12.83
CA LEU A 233 -10.23 6.04 13.27
C LEU A 233 -8.93 6.71 12.79
N VAL A 234 -8.81 6.97 11.51
CA VAL A 234 -7.61 7.60 10.92
C VAL A 234 -7.43 9.02 11.44
N SER A 235 -8.51 9.81 11.49
CA SER A 235 -8.45 11.18 12.01
C SER A 235 -7.99 11.22 13.48
N GLY A 236 -8.45 10.30 14.32
CA GLY A 236 -8.01 10.20 15.71
C GLY A 236 -6.54 9.87 15.84
N ILE A 237 -6.08 8.81 15.17
CA ILE A 237 -4.68 8.37 15.19
C ILE A 237 -3.75 9.49 14.71
N VAL A 238 -4.08 10.12 13.59
CA VAL A 238 -3.26 11.19 13.01
C VAL A 238 -3.21 12.40 13.92
N SER A 239 -4.35 12.86 14.48
CA SER A 239 -4.36 14.00 15.40
C SER A 239 -3.51 13.76 16.64
N ASP A 240 -3.69 12.61 17.28
CA ASP A 240 -2.99 12.29 18.53
C ASP A 240 -1.47 12.21 18.30
N LYS A 241 -1.07 11.51 17.25
CA LYS A 241 0.36 11.31 16.94
C LYS A 241 1.04 12.54 16.36
N LEU A 242 0.35 13.36 15.58
CA LEU A 242 0.93 14.63 15.10
C LEU A 242 1.05 15.66 16.22
N ASP A 243 0.05 15.76 17.09
CA ASP A 243 0.12 16.65 18.26
C ASP A 243 1.31 16.28 19.15
N GLU A 244 1.53 14.98 19.42
CA GLU A 244 2.69 14.47 20.14
C GLU A 244 4.01 14.79 19.41
N TYR A 245 4.10 14.46 18.12
CA TYR A 245 5.29 14.72 17.31
C TYR A 245 5.69 16.20 17.29
N PHE A 246 4.74 17.10 17.08
CA PHE A 246 5.01 18.53 16.99
C PHE A 246 5.55 19.09 18.31
N GLU A 247 5.07 18.62 19.45
CA GLU A 247 5.58 19.02 20.77
C GLU A 247 6.96 18.42 21.08
N GLU A 248 7.23 17.19 20.65
CA GLU A 248 8.49 16.50 20.89
C GLU A 248 9.61 16.93 19.93
N HIS A 249 9.25 17.42 18.74
CA HIS A 249 10.19 17.77 17.66
C HIS A 249 9.98 19.24 17.18
N PRO A 250 10.18 20.23 18.06
CA PRO A 250 9.89 21.62 17.70
C PRO A 250 10.77 22.18 16.57
N ALA A 251 12.01 21.71 16.44
CA ALA A 251 12.91 22.16 15.39
C ALA A 251 12.45 21.66 14.01
N GLU A 252 12.12 20.40 13.89
CA GLU A 252 11.60 19.78 12.67
C GLU A 252 10.24 20.35 12.31
N THR A 253 9.38 20.58 13.30
CA THR A 253 8.05 21.16 13.10
C THR A 253 8.15 22.59 12.59
N LYS A 254 9.12 23.37 13.07
CA LYS A 254 9.39 24.71 12.54
C LYS A 254 9.74 24.67 11.05
N VAL A 255 10.62 23.76 10.64
CA VAL A 255 10.99 23.60 9.22
C VAL A 255 9.77 23.25 8.36
N ILE A 256 8.88 22.37 8.84
CA ILE A 256 7.64 22.03 8.17
C ILE A 256 6.75 23.27 8.02
N LEU A 257 6.54 24.04 9.10
CA LEU A 257 5.69 25.23 9.09
C LEU A 257 6.24 26.37 8.23
N GLU A 258 7.56 26.51 8.12
CA GLU A 258 8.18 27.50 7.24
C GLU A 258 8.04 27.11 5.75
N LYS A 259 7.78 25.86 5.45
CA LYS A 259 7.49 25.34 4.11
C LYS A 259 6.02 25.56 3.71
N THR A 260 5.09 25.40 4.65
CA THR A 260 3.65 25.56 4.44
C THR A 260 3.21 27.03 4.53
#